data_3959deedccc64459e5c005914acc935d
#
_entry.id   3959deedccc64459e5c005914acc935d
#
_cell.length_a   1.000
_cell.length_b   1.000
_cell.length_c   1.000
_cell.angle_alpha   90.00
_cell.angle_beta   90.00
_cell.angle_gamma   90.00
#
_symmetry.space_group_name_H-M   'P 1'
#
loop_
_entity.id
_entity.type
_entity.pdbx_description
1 polymer ?
#
loop_
_entity_poly.entity_id
_entity_poly.type
_entity_poly.pdbx_seq_one_letter_code
_entity_poly.pdbx_strand_id
1 'polypeptide(L)'
;MHDEKVNRTTNGHGRVDQLTLKELKQLDAGSWFNRKHPEYAKNKYKNAKVPTLDEILNRYGKNANYYIETKSPDVYPGMEKQLLDTLDKHDLLTQKSLKHGHVMIQSFSGRSLEKVHHMNANIPLIRLMNKFELKKATNQDLKNIKSYAIGVGPEYTDLNIKNTRHLKNLGFLVHPYTVDDENQMRNLNQYGVDGVFTNFADRYKKVSETQQ
;
A
#
# COMPACT_ATOMS: atom_id res chain seq x y z
N MET A 1 10.96 1.29 -1.82
CA MET A 1 11.65 1.25 -0.50
C MET A 1 10.62 1.59 0.56
N HIS A 2 10.43 0.73 1.56
CA HIS A 2 9.39 0.93 2.57
C HIS A 2 9.86 1.81 3.74
N ASP A 3 11.06 1.53 4.26
CA ASP A 3 11.58 2.22 5.43
C ASP A 3 12.30 3.52 5.05
N GLU A 4 12.42 4.45 6.00
CA GLU A 4 13.23 5.65 5.82
C GLU A 4 14.73 5.35 5.71
N LYS A 5 15.18 4.15 6.16
CA LYS A 5 16.55 3.67 6.05
C LYS A 5 16.64 2.47 5.13
N VAL A 6 17.73 2.37 4.38
CA VAL A 6 17.99 1.26 3.46
C VAL A 6 18.44 -0.03 4.14
N ASN A 7 18.78 0.03 5.44
CA ASN A 7 19.49 -1.01 6.20
C ASN A 7 18.79 -2.38 6.23
N ARG A 8 17.45 -2.41 6.36
CA ARG A 8 16.72 -3.66 6.58
C ARG A 8 16.66 -4.53 5.32
N THR A 9 16.50 -3.92 4.17
CA THR A 9 16.18 -4.60 2.91
C THR A 9 17.25 -4.42 1.84
N THR A 10 18.42 -3.91 2.21
CA THR A 10 19.59 -3.81 1.32
C THR A 10 20.88 -4.17 2.05
N ASN A 11 21.98 -4.17 1.32
CA ASN A 11 23.33 -4.28 1.88
C ASN A 11 23.93 -2.91 2.28
N GLY A 12 23.18 -1.81 2.11
CA GLY A 12 23.62 -0.45 2.46
C GLY A 12 23.17 0.00 3.85
N HIS A 13 23.59 1.20 4.22
CA HIS A 13 23.27 1.86 5.48
C HIS A 13 22.89 3.33 5.26
N GLY A 14 22.08 3.89 6.16
CA GLY A 14 21.72 5.30 6.14
C GLY A 14 20.28 5.55 5.68
N ARG A 15 19.94 6.83 5.62
CA ARG A 15 18.59 7.29 5.26
C ARG A 15 18.46 7.45 3.74
N VAL A 16 17.28 7.15 3.22
CA VAL A 16 16.96 7.27 1.79
C VAL A 16 17.10 8.73 1.30
N ASP A 17 16.67 9.71 2.12
CA ASP A 17 16.75 11.14 1.80
C ASP A 17 18.18 11.71 1.81
N GLN A 18 19.16 10.95 2.28
CA GLN A 18 20.58 11.31 2.29
C GLN A 18 21.38 10.62 1.18
N LEU A 19 20.74 9.77 0.38
CA LEU A 19 21.37 9.03 -0.70
C LEU A 19 20.88 9.53 -2.06
N THR A 20 21.79 9.67 -3.01
CA THR A 20 21.43 9.92 -4.40
C THR A 20 20.79 8.69 -5.03
N LEU A 21 20.01 8.87 -6.10
CA LEU A 21 19.46 7.75 -6.86
C LEU A 21 20.56 6.81 -7.35
N LYS A 22 21.72 7.35 -7.77
CA LYS A 22 22.86 6.56 -8.23
C LYS A 22 23.37 5.63 -7.12
N GLU A 23 23.50 6.10 -5.89
CA GLU A 23 23.90 5.31 -4.73
C GLU A 23 22.85 4.24 -4.38
N LEU A 24 21.57 4.61 -4.35
CA LEU A 24 20.48 3.65 -4.15
C LEU A 24 20.49 2.52 -5.17
N LYS A 25 20.75 2.82 -6.46
CA LYS A 25 20.83 1.84 -7.55
C LYS A 25 22.07 0.92 -7.45
N GLN A 26 23.11 1.26 -6.68
CA GLN A 26 24.23 0.35 -6.43
C GLN A 26 23.90 -0.73 -5.40
N LEU A 27 22.93 -0.50 -4.50
CA LEU A 27 22.60 -1.41 -3.42
C LEU A 27 22.06 -2.74 -3.93
N ASP A 28 22.38 -3.82 -3.19
CA ASP A 28 21.75 -5.12 -3.34
C ASP A 28 20.50 -5.16 -2.44
N ALA A 29 19.33 -5.13 -3.06
CA ALA A 29 18.03 -5.18 -2.40
C ALA A 29 17.38 -6.58 -2.45
N GLY A 30 18.09 -7.62 -2.88
CA GLY A 30 17.52 -8.97 -2.99
C GLY A 30 18.16 -10.01 -2.09
N SER A 31 19.46 -9.93 -1.81
CA SER A 31 20.15 -10.95 -1.01
C SER A 31 19.68 -11.03 0.44
N TRP A 32 19.15 -9.93 1.02
CA TRP A 32 18.55 -9.94 2.35
C TRP A 32 17.37 -10.91 2.43
N PHE A 33 16.54 -10.99 1.37
CA PHE A 33 15.40 -11.90 1.30
C PHE A 33 15.85 -13.35 1.35
N ASN A 34 16.86 -13.71 0.56
CA ASN A 34 17.41 -15.07 0.55
C ASN A 34 17.98 -15.50 1.91
N ARG A 35 18.58 -14.56 2.68
CA ARG A 35 19.07 -14.84 4.03
C ARG A 35 17.95 -14.99 5.04
N LYS A 36 16.91 -14.17 4.94
CA LYS A 36 15.79 -14.16 5.88
C LYS A 36 14.78 -15.29 5.64
N HIS A 37 14.67 -15.71 4.37
CA HIS A 37 13.70 -16.70 3.92
C HIS A 37 14.40 -17.77 3.06
N PRO A 38 15.25 -18.61 3.67
CA PRO A 38 16.05 -19.61 2.94
C PRO A 38 15.20 -20.60 2.15
N GLU A 39 13.99 -20.92 2.63
CA GLU A 39 13.02 -21.80 1.98
C GLU A 39 12.48 -21.24 0.64
N TYR A 40 12.53 -19.93 0.44
CA TYR A 40 12.12 -19.25 -0.81
C TYR A 40 13.29 -18.67 -1.59
N ALA A 41 14.53 -18.90 -1.14
CA ALA A 41 15.72 -18.32 -1.73
C ALA A 41 15.94 -18.77 -3.18
N LYS A 42 16.30 -17.81 -4.04
CA LYS A 42 16.64 -18.06 -5.45
C LYS A 42 17.87 -17.26 -5.84
N ASN A 43 18.76 -17.86 -6.64
CA ASN A 43 19.97 -17.18 -7.13
C ASN A 43 19.64 -15.88 -7.88
N LYS A 44 18.55 -15.83 -8.63
CA LYS A 44 18.11 -14.65 -9.38
C LYS A 44 17.75 -13.45 -8.51
N TYR A 45 17.55 -13.63 -7.20
CA TYR A 45 17.27 -12.51 -6.27
C TYR A 45 18.54 -11.81 -5.79
N LYS A 46 19.71 -12.48 -5.86
CA LYS A 46 21.00 -11.86 -5.53
C LYS A 46 21.24 -10.66 -6.41
N ASN A 47 21.74 -9.59 -5.81
CA ASN A 47 22.07 -8.32 -6.49
C ASN A 47 20.88 -7.62 -7.18
N ALA A 48 19.62 -8.01 -6.88
CA ALA A 48 18.46 -7.25 -7.35
C ALA A 48 18.55 -5.80 -6.86
N LYS A 49 18.25 -4.85 -7.75
CA LYS A 49 18.39 -3.42 -7.47
C LYS A 49 17.09 -2.82 -6.95
N VAL A 50 17.19 -1.73 -6.18
CA VAL A 50 16.02 -0.94 -5.82
C VAL A 50 15.43 -0.33 -7.09
N PRO A 51 14.19 -0.67 -7.49
CA PRO A 51 13.58 -0.07 -8.66
C PRO A 51 13.04 1.33 -8.34
N THR A 52 13.02 2.21 -9.35
CA THR A 52 12.20 3.42 -9.31
C THR A 52 10.75 3.08 -9.64
N LEU A 53 9.81 3.97 -9.30
CA LEU A 53 8.41 3.81 -9.73
C LEU A 53 8.31 3.78 -11.26
N ASP A 54 9.00 4.67 -11.96
CA ASP A 54 9.04 4.74 -13.43
C ASP A 54 9.49 3.40 -14.06
N GLU A 55 10.52 2.75 -13.50
CA GLU A 55 10.96 1.41 -13.95
C GLU A 55 9.90 0.33 -13.76
N ILE A 56 9.15 0.38 -12.64
CA ILE A 56 8.05 -0.55 -12.38
C ILE A 56 6.91 -0.31 -13.38
N LEU A 57 6.52 0.95 -13.59
CA LEU A 57 5.45 1.32 -14.51
C LEU A 57 5.81 0.99 -15.96
N ASN A 58 7.06 1.22 -16.38
CA ASN A 58 7.55 0.82 -17.71
C ASN A 58 7.50 -0.71 -17.91
N ARG A 59 7.80 -1.48 -16.86
CA ARG A 59 7.83 -2.94 -16.94
C ARG A 59 6.44 -3.57 -17.04
N TYR A 60 5.49 -3.09 -16.27
CA TYR A 60 4.19 -3.75 -16.12
C TYR A 60 3.06 -3.01 -16.84
N GLY A 61 3.20 -1.70 -17.07
CA GLY A 61 2.21 -0.88 -17.78
C GLY A 61 0.80 -1.04 -17.22
N LYS A 62 -0.19 -1.17 -18.09
CA LYS A 62 -1.59 -1.40 -17.73
C LYS A 62 -1.94 -2.89 -17.51
N ASN A 63 -0.95 -3.78 -17.49
CA ASN A 63 -1.14 -5.21 -17.19
C ASN A 63 -1.13 -5.50 -15.68
N ALA A 64 -0.90 -4.50 -14.85
CA ALA A 64 -0.93 -4.59 -13.40
C ALA A 64 -1.77 -3.46 -12.80
N ASN A 65 -2.35 -3.74 -11.65
CA ASN A 65 -2.97 -2.71 -10.80
C ASN A 65 -1.95 -2.29 -9.73
N TYR A 66 -1.90 -0.99 -9.47
CA TYR A 66 -0.92 -0.38 -8.57
C TYR A 66 -1.63 0.14 -7.33
N TYR A 67 -1.23 -0.38 -6.18
CA TYR A 67 -1.69 0.08 -4.88
C TYR A 67 -0.50 0.72 -4.16
N ILE A 68 -0.41 2.04 -4.19
CA ILE A 68 0.81 2.79 -3.90
C ILE A 68 0.68 3.48 -2.54
N GLU A 69 1.64 3.26 -1.64
CA GLU A 69 1.71 3.97 -0.37
C GLU A 69 2.64 5.19 -0.45
N THR A 70 2.13 6.37 -0.09
CA THR A 70 2.99 7.51 0.24
C THR A 70 3.49 7.35 1.67
N LYS A 71 4.70 6.79 1.81
CA LYS A 71 5.34 6.51 3.10
C LYS A 71 6.15 7.69 3.59
N SER A 72 5.94 8.09 4.84
CA SER A 72 6.63 9.22 5.48
C SER A 72 6.64 10.52 4.64
N PRO A 73 5.48 11.00 4.12
CA PRO A 73 5.45 12.12 3.18
C PRO A 73 5.98 13.43 3.76
N ASP A 74 5.98 13.58 5.09
CA ASP A 74 6.54 14.77 5.75
C ASP A 74 8.10 14.78 5.69
N VAL A 75 8.74 13.63 5.46
CA VAL A 75 10.19 13.51 5.24
C VAL A 75 10.57 13.82 3.79
N TYR A 76 9.65 13.58 2.85
CA TYR A 76 9.88 13.72 1.40
C TYR A 76 8.94 14.76 0.80
N PRO A 77 9.18 16.09 1.01
CA PRO A 77 8.30 17.13 0.52
C PRO A 77 8.18 17.10 -1.02
N GLY A 78 6.93 17.22 -1.50
CA GLY A 78 6.63 17.16 -2.94
C GLY A 78 6.42 15.74 -3.49
N MET A 79 6.51 14.71 -2.66
CA MET A 79 6.29 13.30 -3.03
C MET A 79 4.96 13.11 -3.76
N GLU A 80 3.88 13.71 -3.29
CA GLU A 80 2.54 13.54 -3.86
C GLU A 80 2.49 14.03 -5.30
N LYS A 81 3.05 15.23 -5.55
CA LYS A 81 3.09 15.78 -6.91
C LYS A 81 3.94 14.92 -7.85
N GLN A 82 5.14 14.52 -7.41
CA GLN A 82 6.02 13.67 -8.22
C GLN A 82 5.38 12.32 -8.52
N LEU A 83 4.65 11.74 -7.57
CA LEU A 83 3.88 10.51 -7.77
C LEU A 83 2.85 10.70 -8.87
N LEU A 84 2.02 11.76 -8.80
CA LEU A 84 0.98 12.01 -9.78
C LEU A 84 1.57 12.33 -11.16
N ASP A 85 2.61 13.16 -11.25
CA ASP A 85 3.28 13.45 -12.52
C ASP A 85 3.82 12.15 -13.17
N THR A 86 4.37 11.23 -12.36
CA THR A 86 4.88 9.94 -12.86
C THR A 86 3.73 9.05 -13.36
N LEU A 87 2.63 8.96 -12.63
CA LEU A 87 1.46 8.17 -13.02
C LEU A 87 0.80 8.74 -14.29
N ASP A 88 0.71 10.07 -14.41
CA ASP A 88 0.14 10.74 -15.59
C ASP A 88 0.98 10.49 -16.84
N LYS A 89 2.30 10.60 -16.74
CA LYS A 89 3.25 10.25 -17.81
C LYS A 89 3.03 8.83 -18.40
N HIS A 90 2.48 7.91 -17.59
CA HIS A 90 2.18 6.53 -17.99
C HIS A 90 0.69 6.32 -18.33
N ASP A 91 -0.10 7.36 -18.54
CA ASP A 91 -1.54 7.32 -18.82
C ASP A 91 -2.37 6.56 -17.76
N LEU A 92 -1.89 6.49 -16.52
CA LEU A 92 -2.55 5.77 -15.43
C LEU A 92 -3.59 6.62 -14.70
N LEU A 93 -3.61 7.95 -14.91
CA LEU A 93 -4.59 8.86 -14.31
C LEU A 93 -5.74 9.22 -15.24
N THR A 94 -5.82 8.65 -16.47
CA THR A 94 -6.97 8.82 -17.35
C THR A 94 -8.23 8.26 -16.70
N GLN A 95 -9.41 8.84 -17.02
CA GLN A 95 -10.69 8.34 -16.48
C GLN A 95 -10.90 6.84 -16.76
N LYS A 96 -10.49 6.37 -17.94
CA LYS A 96 -10.55 4.95 -18.30
C LYS A 96 -9.69 4.10 -17.35
N SER A 97 -8.45 4.52 -17.10
CA SER A 97 -7.53 3.82 -16.23
C SER A 97 -8.04 3.75 -14.78
N LEU A 98 -8.50 4.88 -14.24
CA LEU A 98 -9.04 4.95 -12.87
C LEU A 98 -10.32 4.10 -12.71
N LYS A 99 -11.22 4.11 -13.69
CA LYS A 99 -12.41 3.25 -13.69
C LYS A 99 -12.09 1.75 -13.72
N HIS A 100 -10.97 1.36 -14.34
CA HIS A 100 -10.48 -0.04 -14.32
C HIS A 100 -9.75 -0.41 -13.02
N GLY A 101 -9.58 0.53 -12.09
CA GLY A 101 -8.89 0.28 -10.83
C GLY A 101 -7.38 0.10 -10.97
N HIS A 102 -6.77 0.65 -12.03
CA HIS A 102 -5.33 0.50 -12.23
C HIS A 102 -4.50 1.19 -11.15
N VAL A 103 -5.02 2.22 -10.50
CA VAL A 103 -4.31 2.96 -9.44
C VAL A 103 -5.20 3.12 -8.22
N MET A 104 -4.63 2.87 -7.07
CA MET A 104 -5.14 3.22 -5.75
C MET A 104 -3.99 3.76 -4.92
N ILE A 105 -4.20 4.83 -4.15
CA ILE A 105 -3.16 5.42 -3.30
C ILE A 105 -3.58 5.31 -1.84
N GLN A 106 -2.63 4.95 -0.98
CA GLN A 106 -2.84 4.86 0.46
C GLN A 106 -1.79 5.63 1.24
N SER A 107 -2.12 6.04 2.44
CA SER A 107 -1.18 6.66 3.38
C SER A 107 -1.67 6.58 4.82
N PHE A 108 -0.70 6.56 5.76
CA PHE A 108 -0.95 6.88 7.17
C PHE A 108 -1.15 8.38 7.41
N SER A 109 -0.71 9.24 6.48
CA SER A 109 -0.90 10.67 6.54
C SER A 109 -2.19 11.10 5.85
N GLY A 110 -3.21 11.47 6.64
CA GLY A 110 -4.44 12.07 6.08
C GLY A 110 -4.14 13.32 5.26
N ARG A 111 -3.19 14.17 5.72
CA ARG A 111 -2.75 15.37 5.00
C ARG A 111 -2.18 15.05 3.61
N SER A 112 -1.40 13.97 3.48
CA SER A 112 -0.88 13.54 2.17
C SER A 112 -2.02 13.13 1.24
N LEU A 113 -3.01 12.36 1.74
CA LEU A 113 -4.17 11.96 0.96
C LEU A 113 -5.05 13.16 0.56
N GLU A 114 -5.27 14.11 1.47
CA GLU A 114 -5.98 15.36 1.16
C GLU A 114 -5.28 16.16 0.06
N LYS A 115 -3.95 16.27 0.09
CA LYS A 115 -3.18 16.89 -1.01
C LYS A 115 -3.41 16.17 -2.34
N VAL A 116 -3.34 14.82 -2.35
CA VAL A 116 -3.63 14.03 -3.56
C VAL A 116 -5.06 14.28 -4.03
N HIS A 117 -6.03 14.28 -3.12
CA HIS A 117 -7.44 14.53 -3.44
C HIS A 117 -7.66 15.92 -4.06
N HIS A 118 -7.02 16.96 -3.52
CA HIS A 118 -7.09 18.31 -4.08
C HIS A 118 -6.46 18.40 -5.49
N MET A 119 -5.40 17.65 -5.76
CA MET A 119 -4.78 17.60 -7.08
C MET A 119 -5.60 16.81 -8.10
N ASN A 120 -6.21 15.69 -7.68
CA ASN A 120 -7.07 14.88 -8.52
C ASN A 120 -8.06 14.06 -7.66
N ALA A 121 -9.29 14.55 -7.53
CA ALA A 121 -10.35 13.92 -6.73
C ALA A 121 -10.86 12.58 -7.28
N ASN A 122 -10.49 12.20 -8.52
CA ASN A 122 -10.92 10.93 -9.12
C ASN A 122 -10.04 9.74 -8.72
N ILE A 123 -8.89 9.99 -8.07
CA ILE A 123 -8.00 8.90 -7.62
C ILE A 123 -8.61 8.25 -6.37
N PRO A 124 -8.83 6.93 -6.38
CA PRO A 124 -9.31 6.23 -5.18
C PRO A 124 -8.23 6.23 -4.09
N LEU A 125 -8.61 6.73 -2.91
CA LEU A 125 -7.71 6.90 -1.77
C LEU A 125 -8.14 6.03 -0.60
N ILE A 126 -7.16 5.46 0.12
CA ILE A 126 -7.37 4.64 1.32
C ILE A 126 -6.57 5.23 2.49
N ARG A 127 -7.25 5.51 3.60
CA ARG A 127 -6.62 6.00 4.83
C ARG A 127 -6.13 4.84 5.67
N LEU A 128 -4.81 4.65 5.75
CA LEU A 128 -4.20 3.66 6.64
C LEU A 128 -4.30 4.12 8.10
N MET A 129 -4.71 3.24 8.99
CA MET A 129 -4.89 3.53 10.41
C MET A 129 -3.94 2.68 11.24
N ASN A 130 -3.17 3.32 12.13
CA ASN A 130 -2.29 2.64 13.06
C ASN A 130 -3.08 1.80 14.07
N LYS A 131 -2.38 0.89 14.75
CA LYS A 131 -2.96 0.07 15.82
C LYS A 131 -3.68 0.96 16.86
N PHE A 132 -4.88 0.55 17.24
CA PHE A 132 -5.82 1.26 18.13
C PHE A 132 -6.41 2.57 17.57
N GLU A 133 -6.01 3.03 16.38
CA GLU A 133 -6.55 4.26 15.80
C GLU A 133 -8.03 4.07 15.46
N LEU A 134 -8.39 2.95 14.82
CA LEU A 134 -9.80 2.63 14.53
C LEU A 134 -10.67 2.57 15.79
N LYS A 135 -10.16 2.00 16.88
CA LYS A 135 -10.89 1.89 18.14
C LYS A 135 -11.16 3.23 18.81
N LYS A 136 -10.35 4.24 18.52
CA LYS A 136 -10.46 5.61 19.05
C LYS A 136 -11.23 6.54 18.12
N ALA A 137 -11.39 6.17 16.86
CA ALA A 137 -12.01 7.01 15.84
C ALA A 137 -13.49 7.25 16.18
N THR A 138 -13.87 8.52 16.20
CA THR A 138 -15.28 8.94 16.34
C THR A 138 -15.99 8.87 14.99
N ASN A 139 -17.33 8.95 15.01
CA ASN A 139 -18.09 9.08 13.77
C ASN A 139 -17.73 10.35 12.98
N GLN A 140 -17.29 11.42 13.67
CA GLN A 140 -16.86 12.64 12.99
C GLN A 140 -15.52 12.42 12.29
N ASP A 141 -14.57 11.70 12.90
CA ASP A 141 -13.30 11.35 12.26
C ASP A 141 -13.54 10.52 10.99
N LEU A 142 -14.43 9.54 11.07
CA LEU A 142 -14.80 8.71 9.92
C LEU A 142 -15.48 9.54 8.82
N LYS A 143 -16.36 10.50 9.15
CA LYS A 143 -16.93 11.42 8.17
C LYS A 143 -15.86 12.29 7.51
N ASN A 144 -14.89 12.79 8.28
CA ASN A 144 -13.78 13.58 7.75
C ASN A 144 -12.94 12.74 6.78
N ILE A 145 -12.61 11.48 7.13
CA ILE A 145 -11.91 10.56 6.22
C ILE A 145 -12.73 10.34 4.95
N LYS A 146 -14.05 10.17 5.07
CA LYS A 146 -14.93 9.90 3.92
C LYS A 146 -14.99 11.05 2.91
N SER A 147 -14.65 12.28 3.32
CA SER A 147 -14.65 13.44 2.42
C SER A 147 -13.53 13.38 1.37
N TYR A 148 -12.45 12.60 1.58
CA TYR A 148 -11.35 12.47 0.65
C TYR A 148 -10.97 11.02 0.32
N ALA A 149 -11.36 10.03 1.12
CA ALA A 149 -10.99 8.62 0.93
C ALA A 149 -12.22 7.73 0.74
N ILE A 150 -12.11 6.78 -0.17
CA ILE A 150 -13.16 5.79 -0.43
C ILE A 150 -13.10 4.60 0.52
N GLY A 151 -11.97 4.42 1.24
CA GLY A 151 -11.78 3.29 2.14
C GLY A 151 -10.77 3.57 3.24
N VAL A 152 -10.67 2.60 4.14
CA VAL A 152 -9.73 2.57 5.25
C VAL A 152 -8.92 1.27 5.27
N GLY A 153 -7.65 1.37 5.70
CA GLY A 153 -6.76 0.24 5.91
C GLY A 153 -6.32 0.19 7.38
N PRO A 154 -7.10 -0.40 8.29
CA PRO A 154 -6.72 -0.54 9.68
C PRO A 154 -5.73 -1.68 9.90
N GLU A 155 -5.00 -1.63 11.00
CA GLU A 155 -4.28 -2.81 11.51
C GLU A 155 -5.31 -3.91 11.84
N TYR A 156 -5.08 -5.14 11.33
CA TYR A 156 -6.11 -6.19 11.28
C TYR A 156 -6.62 -6.63 12.65
N THR A 157 -5.80 -6.53 13.71
CA THR A 157 -6.21 -6.90 15.08
C THR A 157 -7.17 -5.89 15.72
N ASP A 158 -7.37 -4.73 15.09
CA ASP A 158 -8.39 -3.76 15.49
C ASP A 158 -9.78 -4.09 14.94
N LEU A 159 -9.86 -5.01 13.95
CA LEU A 159 -11.11 -5.39 13.32
C LEU A 159 -11.85 -6.50 14.06
N ASN A 160 -13.17 -6.39 14.03
CA ASN A 160 -14.13 -7.43 14.37
C ASN A 160 -15.37 -7.25 13.48
N ILE A 161 -16.29 -8.21 13.52
CA ILE A 161 -17.49 -8.19 12.69
C ILE A 161 -18.32 -6.90 12.86
N LYS A 162 -18.40 -6.37 14.10
CA LYS A 162 -19.23 -5.19 14.42
C LYS A 162 -18.65 -3.93 13.78
N ASN A 163 -17.36 -3.64 14.00
CA ASN A 163 -16.74 -2.43 13.46
C ASN A 163 -16.50 -2.52 11.97
N THR A 164 -16.21 -3.70 11.41
CA THR A 164 -16.14 -3.90 9.97
C THR A 164 -17.47 -3.58 9.30
N ARG A 165 -18.58 -4.13 9.81
CA ARG A 165 -19.94 -3.80 9.30
C ARG A 165 -20.26 -2.32 9.43
N HIS A 166 -19.86 -1.68 10.52
CA HIS A 166 -20.07 -0.24 10.69
C HIS A 166 -19.34 0.56 9.59
N LEU A 167 -18.06 0.25 9.33
CA LEU A 167 -17.30 0.86 8.23
C LEU A 167 -17.95 0.62 6.86
N LYS A 168 -18.40 -0.61 6.60
CA LYS A 168 -19.12 -0.96 5.36
C LYS A 168 -20.43 -0.18 5.21
N ASN A 169 -21.20 -0.01 6.28
CA ASN A 169 -22.45 0.76 6.28
C ASN A 169 -22.20 2.26 6.02
N LEU A 170 -21.02 2.77 6.39
CA LEU A 170 -20.58 4.12 6.01
C LEU A 170 -20.07 4.20 4.56
N GLY A 171 -20.08 3.08 3.83
CA GLY A 171 -19.66 2.99 2.43
C GLY A 171 -18.15 2.96 2.24
N PHE A 172 -17.36 2.59 3.24
CA PHE A 172 -15.93 2.39 3.08
C PHE A 172 -15.60 1.04 2.47
N LEU A 173 -14.56 1.01 1.62
CA LEU A 173 -13.77 -0.19 1.41
C LEU A 173 -12.90 -0.43 2.65
N VAL A 174 -12.70 -1.70 3.02
CA VAL A 174 -11.93 -2.08 4.22
C VAL A 174 -10.81 -3.03 3.81
N HIS A 175 -9.56 -2.54 3.85
CA HIS A 175 -8.36 -3.25 3.41
C HIS A 175 -7.33 -3.33 4.56
N PRO A 176 -7.48 -4.27 5.53
CA PRO A 176 -6.56 -4.38 6.66
C PRO A 176 -5.16 -4.87 6.26
N TYR A 177 -4.17 -4.55 7.08
CA TYR A 177 -2.76 -4.94 6.97
C TYR A 177 -2.22 -5.45 8.31
N THR A 178 -1.13 -6.23 8.39
CA THR A 178 -0.62 -7.13 7.37
C THR A 178 -1.03 -8.53 7.77
N VAL A 179 -1.78 -9.23 6.94
CA VAL A 179 -2.46 -10.47 7.28
C VAL A 179 -1.76 -11.63 6.57
N ASP A 180 -0.96 -12.41 7.29
CA ASP A 180 -0.15 -13.50 6.73
C ASP A 180 -0.64 -14.90 7.14
N ASP A 181 -1.47 -14.99 8.18
CA ASP A 181 -2.07 -16.22 8.66
C ASP A 181 -3.40 -16.52 7.95
N GLU A 182 -3.57 -17.74 7.46
CA GLU A 182 -4.76 -18.14 6.70
C GLU A 182 -6.06 -18.13 7.54
N ASN A 183 -5.98 -18.42 8.85
CA ASN A 183 -7.17 -18.38 9.70
C ASN A 183 -7.63 -16.94 9.91
N GLN A 184 -6.67 -16.00 10.06
CA GLN A 184 -6.99 -14.57 10.12
C GLN A 184 -7.57 -14.07 8.79
N MET A 185 -7.04 -14.53 7.64
CA MET A 185 -7.62 -14.24 6.32
C MET A 185 -9.08 -14.69 6.23
N ARG A 186 -9.38 -15.94 6.65
CA ARG A 186 -10.75 -16.49 6.68
C ARG A 186 -11.68 -15.67 7.59
N ASN A 187 -11.23 -15.35 8.79
CA ASN A 187 -12.02 -14.55 9.74
C ASN A 187 -12.35 -13.16 9.19
N LEU A 188 -11.36 -12.49 8.61
CA LEU A 188 -11.55 -11.15 8.03
C LEU A 188 -12.51 -11.17 6.83
N ASN A 189 -12.44 -12.20 5.99
CA ASN A 189 -13.42 -12.39 4.91
C ASN A 189 -14.84 -12.56 5.49
N GLN A 190 -15.01 -13.34 6.57
CA GLN A 190 -16.31 -13.48 7.26
C GLN A 190 -16.79 -12.17 7.88
N TYR A 191 -15.87 -11.26 8.29
CA TYR A 191 -16.26 -9.93 8.75
C TYR A 191 -16.73 -9.02 7.61
N GLY A 192 -16.41 -9.37 6.34
CA GLY A 192 -16.82 -8.64 5.15
C GLY A 192 -15.81 -7.58 4.68
N VAL A 193 -14.52 -7.80 4.90
CA VAL A 193 -13.47 -6.95 4.30
C VAL A 193 -13.45 -7.11 2.77
N ASP A 194 -12.98 -6.09 2.06
CA ASP A 194 -12.92 -6.10 0.58
C ASP A 194 -11.62 -6.69 0.04
N GLY A 195 -10.62 -6.85 0.88
CA GLY A 195 -9.33 -7.42 0.57
C GLY A 195 -8.39 -7.28 1.75
N VAL A 196 -7.19 -7.85 1.66
CA VAL A 196 -6.16 -7.75 2.69
C VAL A 196 -4.79 -7.39 2.09
N PHE A 197 -3.95 -6.69 2.85
CA PHE A 197 -2.52 -6.62 2.58
C PHE A 197 -1.83 -7.82 3.21
N THR A 198 -1.09 -8.56 2.39
CA THR A 198 -0.39 -9.77 2.81
C THR A 198 0.95 -9.93 2.08
N ASN A 199 1.91 -10.58 2.73
CA ASN A 199 3.14 -11.04 2.09
C ASN A 199 2.94 -12.34 1.26
N PHE A 200 1.75 -12.97 1.36
CA PHE A 200 1.42 -14.27 0.76
C PHE A 200 0.12 -14.18 -0.07
N ALA A 201 0.17 -13.45 -1.18
CA ALA A 201 -0.99 -13.23 -2.04
C ALA A 201 -1.58 -14.53 -2.62
N ASP A 202 -0.73 -15.55 -2.85
CA ASP A 202 -1.14 -16.89 -3.29
C ASP A 202 -1.99 -17.62 -2.23
N ARG A 203 -1.67 -17.45 -0.93
CA ARG A 203 -2.48 -17.98 0.17
C ARG A 203 -3.84 -17.30 0.24
N TYR A 204 -3.84 -15.96 0.18
CA TYR A 204 -5.10 -15.22 0.23
C TYR A 204 -6.01 -15.54 -0.96
N LYS A 205 -5.44 -15.73 -2.15
CA LYS A 205 -6.19 -16.17 -3.33
C LYS A 205 -6.92 -17.49 -3.06
N LYS A 206 -6.23 -18.50 -2.53
CA LYS A 206 -6.85 -19.80 -2.18
C LYS A 206 -7.97 -19.63 -1.15
N VAL A 207 -7.73 -18.84 -0.10
CA VAL A 207 -8.74 -18.58 0.95
C VAL A 207 -9.98 -17.90 0.37
N SER A 208 -9.82 -16.91 -0.52
CA SER A 208 -10.94 -16.19 -1.13
C SER A 208 -11.77 -17.05 -2.10
N GLU A 209 -11.12 -17.96 -2.85
CA GLU A 209 -11.79 -18.88 -3.79
C GLU A 209 -12.59 -19.99 -3.06
N THR A 210 -12.22 -20.37 -1.85
CA THR A 210 -12.91 -21.44 -1.09
C THR A 210 -14.12 -20.94 -0.29
N GLN A 211 -14.39 -19.64 -0.27
CA GLN A 211 -15.51 -19.03 0.46
C GLN A 211 -16.60 -18.46 -0.46
N GLN A 212 -16.46 -18.65 -1.77
CA GLN A 212 -17.52 -18.42 -2.78
C GLN A 212 -18.35 -19.68 -2.97
#